data_f17a48c9ef067d743569a90248249bc7
#
_entry.id   f17a48c9ef067d743569a90248249bc7
#
_cell.length_a   1.000
_cell.length_b   1.000
_cell.length_c   1.000
_cell.angle_alpha   90.00
_cell.angle_beta   90.00
_cell.angle_gamma   90.00
#
_symmetry.space_group_name_H-M   'P 1'
#
loop_
_entity.id
_entity.type
_entity.pdbx_description
1 polymer ?
#
loop_
_entity_poly.entity_id
_entity_poly.type
_entity_poly.pdbx_seq_one_letter_code
_entity_poly.pdbx_strand_id
1 'polypeptide(L)'
;MRYEIDETNKILLVDIASAGPADRVLEATVDLITRRPELCSWDWIVGCEPMTDDATVQHLDELAKAWGPPPPVEAVTVFISHDRMLHLWARMLDFQFARRKHLIERDIDAAKRLVARRQAARATKMNGK
;
A
#
# COMPACT_ATOMS: atom_id res chain seq x y z
N MET A 1 -5.45 10.80 9.27
CA MET A 1 -4.74 10.31 8.06
C MET A 1 -5.56 10.69 6.83
N ARG A 2 -4.95 11.40 5.92
CA ARG A 2 -5.62 11.81 4.68
C ARG A 2 -5.58 10.69 3.66
N TYR A 3 -6.68 10.46 2.96
CA TYR A 3 -6.74 9.45 1.92
C TYR A 3 -7.81 9.81 0.89
N GLU A 4 -7.70 9.20 -0.28
CA GLU A 4 -8.63 9.36 -1.37
C GLU A 4 -8.92 7.98 -1.98
N ILE A 5 -10.18 7.67 -2.22
CA ILE A 5 -10.61 6.39 -2.75
C ILE A 5 -11.04 6.56 -4.21
N ASP A 6 -10.31 5.92 -5.13
CA ASP A 6 -10.64 5.89 -6.55
C ASP A 6 -11.40 4.60 -6.85
N GLU A 7 -12.73 4.68 -6.80
CA GLU A 7 -13.61 3.53 -7.03
C GLU A 7 -13.50 2.99 -8.46
N THR A 8 -13.26 3.88 -9.42
CA THR A 8 -13.21 3.50 -10.84
C THR A 8 -12.01 2.62 -11.13
N ASN A 9 -10.85 3.01 -10.63
CA ASN A 9 -9.59 2.32 -10.91
C ASN A 9 -9.17 1.36 -9.78
N LYS A 10 -9.95 1.29 -8.71
CA LYS A 10 -9.66 0.45 -7.54
C LYS A 10 -8.29 0.76 -6.96
N ILE A 11 -8.04 2.05 -6.73
CA ILE A 11 -6.80 2.55 -6.13
C ILE A 11 -7.12 3.33 -4.87
N LEU A 12 -6.39 3.05 -3.80
CA LEU A 12 -6.41 3.85 -2.59
C LEU A 12 -5.16 4.72 -2.55
N LEU A 13 -5.35 6.04 -2.46
CA LEU A 13 -4.26 6.98 -2.25
C LEU A 13 -4.25 7.39 -0.78
N VAL A 14 -3.14 7.17 -0.10
CA VAL A 14 -3.03 7.41 1.34
C VAL A 14 -1.81 8.27 1.60
N ASP A 15 -1.96 9.28 2.46
CA ASP A 15 -0.86 10.07 2.99
C ASP A 15 -0.65 9.68 4.46
N ILE A 16 0.24 8.72 4.70
CA ILE A 16 0.48 8.24 6.06
C ILE A 16 1.24 9.26 6.92
N ALA A 17 2.02 10.13 6.28
CA ALA A 17 2.74 11.19 6.99
C ALA A 17 1.77 12.15 7.70
N SER A 18 0.56 12.33 7.18
CA SER A 18 -0.44 13.22 7.79
C SER A 18 -0.98 12.68 9.11
N ALA A 19 -0.80 11.40 9.40
CA ALA A 19 -1.24 10.80 10.65
C ALA A 19 -0.25 11.02 11.81
N GLY A 20 1.02 11.32 11.48
CA GLY A 20 2.07 11.53 12.47
C GLY A 20 2.79 10.24 12.85
N PRO A 21 2.90 9.89 14.16
CA PRO A 21 3.66 8.72 14.61
C PRO A 21 3.11 7.39 14.09
N ALA A 22 3.96 6.36 14.08
CA ALA A 22 3.61 5.04 13.57
C ALA A 22 2.37 4.43 14.25
N ASP A 23 2.19 4.65 15.55
CA ASP A 23 0.99 4.16 16.25
C ASP A 23 -0.29 4.76 15.68
N ARG A 24 -0.26 6.04 15.32
CA ARG A 24 -1.41 6.72 14.70
C ARG A 24 -1.66 6.24 13.29
N VAL A 25 -0.58 5.99 12.53
CA VAL A 25 -0.68 5.42 11.18
C VAL A 25 -1.33 4.05 11.25
N LEU A 26 -0.87 3.20 12.16
CA LEU A 26 -1.43 1.85 12.34
C LEU A 26 -2.91 1.92 12.71
N GLU A 27 -3.26 2.71 13.71
CA GLU A 27 -4.64 2.87 14.17
C GLU A 27 -5.56 3.33 13.04
N ALA A 28 -5.15 4.36 12.31
CA ALA A 28 -5.95 4.92 11.22
C ALA A 28 -6.10 3.93 10.05
N THR A 29 -5.03 3.20 9.73
CA THR A 29 -5.05 2.21 8.65
C THR A 29 -5.95 1.03 9.00
N VAL A 30 -5.82 0.49 10.21
CA VAL A 30 -6.66 -0.60 10.70
C VAL A 30 -8.13 -0.19 10.71
N ASP A 31 -8.42 1.02 11.17
CA ASP A 31 -9.79 1.55 11.16
C ASP A 31 -10.35 1.62 9.74
N LEU A 32 -9.56 2.10 8.78
CA LEU A 32 -10.00 2.22 7.40
C LEU A 32 -10.29 0.86 6.77
N ILE A 33 -9.40 -0.12 6.89
CA ILE A 33 -9.60 -1.45 6.30
C ILE A 33 -10.67 -2.26 7.03
N THR A 34 -10.93 -1.94 8.30
CA THR A 34 -12.04 -2.57 9.04
C THR A 34 -13.38 -2.08 8.49
N ARG A 35 -13.48 -0.80 8.18
CA ARG A 35 -14.69 -0.21 7.59
C ARG A 35 -14.87 -0.58 6.13
N ARG A 36 -13.77 -0.70 5.39
CA ARG A 36 -13.77 -0.99 3.95
C ARG A 36 -12.81 -2.15 3.65
N PRO A 37 -13.19 -3.41 4.00
CA PRO A 37 -12.28 -4.57 3.82
C PRO A 37 -11.85 -4.82 2.37
N GLU A 38 -12.66 -4.42 1.41
CA GLU A 38 -12.32 -4.57 -0.02
C GLU A 38 -11.04 -3.84 -0.40
N LEU A 39 -10.66 -2.80 0.35
CA LEU A 39 -9.43 -2.06 0.09
C LEU A 39 -8.19 -2.93 0.21
N CYS A 40 -8.26 -4.01 0.97
CA CYS A 40 -7.14 -4.96 1.11
C CYS A 40 -6.84 -5.70 -0.20
N SER A 41 -7.74 -5.66 -1.18
CA SER A 41 -7.55 -6.27 -2.50
C SER A 41 -7.20 -5.25 -3.58
N TRP A 42 -7.23 -3.98 -3.26
CA TRP A 42 -6.96 -2.89 -4.21
C TRP A 42 -5.47 -2.58 -4.28
N ASP A 43 -5.08 -1.85 -5.32
CA ASP A 43 -3.75 -1.25 -5.38
C ASP A 43 -3.72 0.00 -4.50
N TRP A 44 -2.57 0.24 -3.86
CA TRP A 44 -2.37 1.39 -2.98
C TRP A 44 -1.22 2.25 -3.46
N ILE A 45 -1.38 3.56 -3.32
CA ILE A 45 -0.30 4.53 -3.47
C ILE A 45 -0.17 5.24 -2.12
N VAL A 46 0.99 5.14 -1.51
CA VAL A 46 1.22 5.60 -0.13
C VAL A 46 2.27 6.69 -0.09
N GLY A 47 1.84 7.90 0.25
CA GLY A 47 2.75 9.02 0.49
C GLY A 47 3.38 8.88 1.87
N CYS A 48 4.72 8.84 1.90
CA CYS A 48 5.49 8.54 3.11
C CYS A 48 6.32 9.71 3.62
N GLU A 49 6.37 10.84 2.95
CA GLU A 49 7.27 11.93 3.34
C GLU A 49 6.49 13.17 3.81
N PRO A 50 6.90 13.79 4.92
CA PRO A 50 7.91 13.32 5.86
C PRO A 50 7.36 12.22 6.78
N MET A 51 8.20 11.22 7.08
CA MET A 51 7.83 10.14 8.00
C MET A 51 8.57 10.27 9.32
N THR A 52 7.94 9.76 10.38
CA THR A 52 8.61 9.57 11.67
C THR A 52 9.38 8.24 11.64
N ASP A 53 10.50 8.16 12.41
CA ASP A 53 11.38 6.99 12.43
C ASP A 53 10.98 5.97 13.51
N ASP A 54 9.73 5.96 13.93
CA ASP A 54 9.28 5.15 15.06
C ASP A 54 8.53 3.88 14.66
N ALA A 55 8.51 3.54 13.37
CA ALA A 55 7.88 2.31 12.91
C ALA A 55 8.73 1.09 13.30
N THR A 56 8.06 0.03 13.75
CA THR A 56 8.70 -1.22 14.19
C THR A 56 8.08 -2.43 13.49
N VAL A 57 8.77 -3.58 13.59
CA VAL A 57 8.24 -4.85 13.07
C VAL A 57 6.90 -5.19 13.74
N GLN A 58 6.72 -4.83 15.01
CA GLN A 58 5.47 -5.08 15.72
C GLN A 58 4.30 -4.33 15.07
N HIS A 59 4.53 -3.10 14.59
CA HIS A 59 3.49 -2.36 13.84
C HIS A 59 3.06 -3.14 12.61
N LEU A 60 4.03 -3.70 11.86
CA LEU A 60 3.73 -4.51 10.67
C LEU A 60 2.96 -5.77 11.02
N ASP A 61 3.34 -6.44 12.11
CA ASP A 61 2.67 -7.66 12.55
C ASP A 61 1.22 -7.39 12.92
N GLU A 62 0.97 -6.29 13.61
CA GLU A 62 -0.39 -5.89 13.98
C GLU A 62 -1.24 -5.54 12.77
N LEU A 63 -0.64 -4.83 11.79
CA LEU A 63 -1.33 -4.50 10.55
C LEU A 63 -1.65 -5.77 9.76
N ALA A 64 -0.69 -6.70 9.68
CA ALA A 64 -0.88 -7.97 8.97
C ALA A 64 -2.01 -8.80 9.57
N LYS A 65 -2.14 -8.80 10.90
CA LYS A 65 -3.24 -9.50 11.58
C LYS A 65 -4.60 -8.90 11.28
N ALA A 66 -4.64 -7.59 11.08
CA ALA A 66 -5.88 -6.88 10.75
C ALA A 66 -6.22 -6.94 9.24
N TRP A 67 -5.23 -7.32 8.42
CA TRP A 67 -5.40 -7.35 6.96
C TRP A 67 -6.32 -8.48 6.55
N GLY A 68 -7.12 -8.23 5.51
CA GLY A 68 -8.04 -9.23 4.98
C GLY A 68 -7.33 -10.34 4.21
N PRO A 69 -8.09 -11.28 3.65
CA PRO A 69 -7.52 -12.39 2.88
C PRO A 69 -6.76 -11.88 1.65
N PRO A 70 -5.81 -12.70 1.11
CA PRO A 70 -5.06 -12.30 -0.08
C PRO A 70 -5.99 -12.01 -1.26
N PRO A 71 -5.63 -11.04 -2.12
CA PRO A 71 -6.44 -10.78 -3.31
C PRO A 71 -6.36 -11.95 -4.30
N PRO A 72 -7.38 -12.13 -5.16
CA PRO A 72 -7.34 -13.19 -6.17
C PRO A 72 -6.26 -12.98 -7.24
N VAL A 73 -5.84 -11.73 -7.45
CA VAL A 73 -4.76 -11.35 -8.36
C VAL A 73 -3.78 -10.51 -7.57
N GLU A 74 -2.48 -10.66 -7.84
CA GLU A 74 -1.46 -9.90 -7.12
C GLU A 74 -1.73 -8.41 -7.22
N ALA A 75 -1.85 -7.76 -6.06
CA ALA A 75 -2.00 -6.32 -5.95
C ALA A 75 -0.64 -5.67 -5.73
N VAL A 76 -0.57 -4.35 -5.83
CA VAL A 76 0.65 -3.59 -5.61
C VAL A 76 0.40 -2.44 -4.64
N THR A 77 1.37 -2.21 -3.76
CA THR A 77 1.45 -0.99 -2.95
C THR A 77 2.70 -0.25 -3.39
N VAL A 78 2.54 1.00 -3.81
CA VAL A 78 3.67 1.85 -4.21
C VAL A 78 3.86 2.93 -3.17
N PHE A 79 5.02 2.93 -2.53
CA PHE A 79 5.41 3.98 -1.59
C PHE A 79 6.09 5.11 -2.33
N ILE A 80 5.72 6.34 -2.04
CA ILE A 80 6.38 7.52 -2.57
C ILE A 80 7.39 7.99 -1.53
N SER A 81 8.68 7.81 -1.83
CA SER A 81 9.75 8.17 -0.90
C SER A 81 11.10 8.27 -1.60
N HIS A 82 11.99 9.10 -1.02
CA HIS A 82 13.40 9.17 -1.39
C HIS A 82 14.29 8.44 -0.38
N ASP A 83 13.70 7.81 0.63
CA ASP A 83 14.44 7.12 1.68
C ASP A 83 14.84 5.71 1.25
N ARG A 84 16.15 5.46 1.17
CA ARG A 84 16.70 4.15 0.79
C ARG A 84 16.34 3.04 1.78
N MET A 85 16.17 3.37 3.05
CA MET A 85 15.81 2.39 4.07
C MET A 85 14.43 1.79 3.83
N LEU A 86 13.57 2.52 3.13
CA LEU A 86 12.23 2.03 2.82
C LEU A 86 12.26 0.79 1.91
N HIS A 87 13.34 0.59 1.13
CA HIS A 87 13.48 -0.63 0.31
C HIS A 87 13.54 -1.89 1.17
N LEU A 88 14.18 -1.82 2.34
CA LEU A 88 14.22 -2.95 3.27
C LEU A 88 12.83 -3.23 3.85
N TRP A 89 12.11 -2.18 4.23
CA TRP A 89 10.75 -2.30 4.71
C TRP A 89 9.82 -2.92 3.64
N ALA A 90 9.97 -2.49 2.39
CA ALA A 90 9.18 -3.01 1.29
C ALA A 90 9.37 -4.53 1.13
N ARG A 91 10.61 -5.03 1.27
CA ARG A 91 10.88 -6.46 1.21
C ARG A 91 10.24 -7.22 2.38
N MET A 92 10.30 -6.66 3.58
CA MET A 92 9.63 -7.25 4.74
C MET A 92 8.13 -7.33 4.53
N LEU A 93 7.53 -6.29 3.97
CA LEU A 93 6.11 -6.25 3.67
C LEU A 93 5.72 -7.28 2.62
N ASP A 94 6.57 -7.55 1.63
CA ASP A 94 6.31 -8.61 0.64
C ASP A 94 6.15 -9.98 1.32
N PHE A 95 6.86 -10.22 2.41
CA PHE A 95 6.72 -11.45 3.19
C PHE A 95 5.45 -11.46 4.05
N GLN A 96 5.11 -10.32 4.62
CA GLN A 96 3.98 -10.22 5.55
C GLN A 96 2.62 -10.26 4.85
N PHE A 97 2.55 -9.74 3.62
CA PHE A 97 1.28 -9.59 2.92
C PHE A 97 1.27 -10.43 1.64
N ALA A 98 0.58 -11.56 1.70
CA ALA A 98 0.51 -12.50 0.59
C ALA A 98 -0.13 -11.87 -0.65
N ARG A 99 0.46 -12.13 -1.81
CA ARG A 99 0.00 -11.69 -3.12
C ARG A 99 -0.09 -10.16 -3.25
N ARG A 100 0.82 -9.48 -2.56
CA ARG A 100 0.96 -8.03 -2.67
C ARG A 100 2.44 -7.68 -2.80
N LYS A 101 2.77 -6.96 -3.86
CA LYS A 101 4.13 -6.46 -4.10
C LYS A 101 4.25 -5.04 -3.59
N HIS A 102 5.37 -4.74 -2.92
CA HIS A 102 5.63 -3.42 -2.36
C HIS A 102 6.79 -2.79 -3.13
N LEU A 103 6.54 -1.67 -3.78
CA LEU A 103 7.49 -0.98 -4.65
C LEU A 103 7.64 0.48 -4.18
N ILE A 104 8.69 1.15 -4.66
CA ILE A 104 8.98 2.51 -4.27
C ILE A 104 9.16 3.36 -5.53
N GLU A 105 8.53 4.54 -5.53
CA GLU A 105 8.69 5.55 -6.57
C GLU A 105 8.99 6.91 -5.94
N ARG A 106 9.51 7.83 -6.74
CA ARG A 106 9.95 9.13 -6.25
C ARG A 106 8.84 10.17 -6.18
N ASP A 107 7.82 10.02 -7.02
CA ASP A 107 6.72 10.97 -7.06
C ASP A 107 5.40 10.29 -7.41
N ILE A 108 4.32 11.03 -7.20
CA ILE A 108 2.97 10.48 -7.37
C ILE A 108 2.67 10.13 -8.84
N ASP A 109 3.19 10.90 -9.79
CA ASP A 109 2.93 10.61 -11.21
C ASP A 109 3.59 9.32 -11.64
N ALA A 110 4.83 9.08 -11.20
CA ALA A 110 5.52 7.81 -11.43
C ALA A 110 4.79 6.65 -10.78
N ALA A 111 4.29 6.84 -9.56
CA ALA A 111 3.51 5.81 -8.86
C ALA A 111 2.22 5.47 -9.61
N LYS A 112 1.50 6.48 -10.07
CA LYS A 112 0.26 6.28 -10.84
C LYS A 112 0.52 5.54 -12.14
N ARG A 113 1.60 5.88 -12.86
CA ARG A 113 1.99 5.19 -14.08
C ARG A 113 2.34 3.73 -13.82
N LEU A 114 3.05 3.47 -12.73
CA LEU A 114 3.42 2.11 -12.34
C LEU A 114 2.19 1.26 -12.06
N VAL A 115 1.26 1.77 -11.27
CA VAL A 115 0.01 1.07 -10.98
C VAL A 115 -0.79 0.82 -12.25
N ALA A 116 -0.91 1.82 -13.12
CA ALA A 116 -1.65 1.68 -14.38
C ALA A 116 -1.05 0.60 -15.28
N ARG A 117 0.29 0.55 -15.38
CA ARG A 117 0.97 -0.50 -16.15
C ARG A 117 0.70 -1.89 -15.58
N ARG A 118 0.75 -2.03 -14.26
CA ARG A 118 0.48 -3.30 -13.61
C ARG A 118 -0.96 -3.75 -13.78
N GLN A 119 -1.91 -2.82 -13.68
CA GLN A 119 -3.31 -3.11 -13.92
C GLN A 119 -3.55 -3.55 -15.37
N ALA A 120 -2.95 -2.87 -16.33
CA ALA A 120 -3.04 -3.23 -17.75
C ALA A 120 -2.44 -4.61 -18.03
N ALA A 121 -1.28 -4.90 -17.44
CA ALA A 121 -0.63 -6.20 -17.57
C ALA A 121 -1.47 -7.34 -17.01
N ARG A 122 -2.11 -7.09 -15.84
CA ARG A 122 -3.02 -8.08 -15.23
C ARG A 122 -4.26 -8.31 -16.08
N ALA A 123 -4.84 -7.26 -16.63
CA ALA A 123 -6.00 -7.36 -17.53
C ALA A 123 -5.66 -8.15 -18.80
N THR A 124 -4.51 -7.87 -19.41
CA THR A 124 -4.03 -8.59 -20.59
C THR A 124 -3.82 -10.07 -20.26
N LYS A 125 -3.18 -10.36 -19.13
CA LYS A 125 -2.92 -11.73 -18.69
C LYS A 125 -4.21 -12.51 -18.42
N MET A 126 -5.21 -11.86 -17.86
CA MET A 126 -6.51 -12.48 -17.59
C MET A 126 -7.32 -12.74 -18.86
N ASN A 127 -7.18 -11.88 -19.87
CA ASN A 127 -7.95 -11.94 -21.11
C ASN A 127 -7.18 -12.62 -22.28
N GLY A 128 -5.87 -12.74 -22.15
CA GLY A 128 -4.97 -13.16 -23.22
C GLY A 128 -4.64 -14.65 -23.19
N LYS A 129 -5.63 -15.45 -23.38
CA LYS A 129 -5.38 -16.88 -23.49
C LYS A 129 -5.34 -17.35 -24.92
#